data_ef208bdc060d2de7ed3a3192db151c8a
#
_entry.id   ef208bdc060d2de7ed3a3192db151c8a
#
_cell.length_a   1.000
_cell.length_b   1.000
_cell.length_c   1.000
_cell.angle_alpha   90.00
_cell.angle_beta   90.00
_cell.angle_gamma   90.00
#
_symmetry.space_group_name_H-M   'P 1'
#
loop_
_entity.id
_entity.type
_entity.pdbx_description
1 polymer ?
#
loop_
_entity_poly.entity_id
_entity_poly.type
_entity_poly.pdbx_seq_one_letter_code
_entity_poly.pdbx_strand_id
1 'polypeptide(L)'
;AHAHGVKVVASNHDFDKTPDKDDIVGRLVKMQELGADIPKIAVMPQCKKDVLTLLEATREMAEEHADRPIITMSMAGTGLISRLCGEVFGSALTFGAVGKASAPGQMNASDLREILTLIDKSI
;
A
#
# COMPACT_ATOMS: atom_id res chain seq x y z
N ALA A 1 2.04 -19.59 11.85
CA ALA A 1 1.23 -19.63 10.62
C ALA A 1 1.95 -20.36 9.49
N HIS A 2 3.23 -20.07 9.28
CA HIS A 2 4.03 -20.75 8.23
C HIS A 2 4.15 -22.25 8.46
N ALA A 3 4.18 -22.68 9.71
CA ALA A 3 4.25 -24.10 10.05
C ALA A 3 3.06 -24.91 9.52
N HIS A 4 1.95 -24.24 9.22
CA HIS A 4 0.74 -24.86 8.67
C HIS A 4 0.53 -24.53 7.18
N GLY A 5 1.55 -23.96 6.51
CA GLY A 5 1.46 -23.58 5.11
C GLY A 5 0.63 -22.32 4.83
N VAL A 6 0.31 -21.56 5.86
CA VAL A 6 -0.48 -20.33 5.74
C VAL A 6 0.44 -19.16 5.43
N LYS A 7 0.01 -18.30 4.48
CA LYS A 7 0.73 -17.05 4.16
C LYS A 7 0.49 -16.00 5.23
N VAL A 8 1.50 -15.18 5.50
CA VAL A 8 1.45 -14.15 6.54
C VAL A 8 1.56 -12.76 5.90
N VAL A 9 0.60 -11.90 6.19
CA VAL A 9 0.64 -10.48 5.86
C VAL A 9 1.02 -9.72 7.12
N ALA A 10 2.22 -9.12 7.13
CA ALA A 10 2.64 -8.26 8.23
C ALA A 10 2.23 -6.82 7.92
N SER A 11 1.49 -6.19 8.80
CA SER A 11 0.94 -4.85 8.59
C SER A 11 1.48 -3.84 9.59
N ASN A 12 1.74 -2.63 9.11
CA ASN A 12 2.04 -1.47 9.92
C ASN A 12 1.10 -0.33 9.49
N HIS A 13 0.40 0.27 10.44
CA HIS A 13 -0.52 1.37 10.19
C HIS A 13 -0.09 2.59 11.01
N ASP A 14 0.13 3.72 10.33
CA ASP A 14 0.31 5.00 10.99
C ASP A 14 -0.89 5.87 10.64
N PHE A 15 -1.78 6.06 11.62
CA PHE A 15 -3.00 6.86 11.43
C PHE A 15 -2.79 8.35 11.66
N ASP A 16 -1.59 8.75 12.07
CA ASP A 16 -1.28 10.13 12.43
C ASP A 16 -0.48 10.88 11.39
N LYS A 17 0.43 10.19 10.71
CA LYS A 17 1.37 10.84 9.79
C LYS A 17 1.92 9.89 8.74
N THR A 18 2.72 10.45 7.83
CA THR A 18 3.53 9.70 6.87
C THR A 18 5.00 9.81 7.30
N PRO A 19 5.63 8.70 7.70
CA PRO A 19 7.07 8.71 7.98
C PRO A 19 7.90 9.07 6.73
N ASP A 20 9.17 9.40 6.93
CA ASP A 20 10.08 9.63 5.82
C ASP A 20 10.20 8.40 4.91
N LYS A 21 10.54 8.63 3.65
CA LYS A 21 10.68 7.54 2.67
C LYS A 21 11.59 6.43 3.19
N ASP A 22 12.76 6.75 3.72
CA ASP A 22 13.70 5.76 4.20
C ASP A 22 13.16 4.95 5.39
N ASP A 23 12.37 5.58 6.24
CA ASP A 23 11.71 4.89 7.35
C ASP A 23 10.65 3.92 6.83
N ILE A 24 9.84 4.34 5.85
CA ILE A 24 8.82 3.46 5.24
C ILE A 24 9.51 2.25 4.60
N VAL A 25 10.52 2.47 3.78
CA VAL A 25 11.28 1.39 3.13
C VAL A 25 11.91 0.47 4.18
N GLY A 26 12.51 1.04 5.22
CA GLY A 26 13.12 0.27 6.30
C GLY A 26 12.13 -0.64 7.04
N ARG A 27 10.91 -0.15 7.28
CA ARG A 27 9.85 -0.95 7.90
C ARG A 27 9.45 -2.12 7.02
N LEU A 28 9.29 -1.89 5.72
CA LEU A 28 8.94 -2.95 4.77
C LEU A 28 10.06 -3.98 4.63
N VAL A 29 11.30 -3.55 4.55
CA VAL A 29 12.47 -4.45 4.49
C VAL A 29 12.53 -5.32 5.74
N LYS A 30 12.30 -4.72 6.92
CA LYS A 30 12.32 -5.47 8.18
C LYS A 30 11.23 -6.54 8.23
N MET A 31 10.03 -6.22 7.74
CA MET A 31 8.94 -7.20 7.65
C MET A 31 9.35 -8.38 6.76
N GLN A 32 10.00 -8.09 5.62
CA GLN A 32 10.50 -9.12 4.71
C GLN A 32 11.56 -9.99 5.39
N GLU A 33 12.51 -9.38 6.09
CA GLU A 33 13.56 -10.10 6.82
C GLU A 33 13.01 -10.99 7.93
N LEU A 34 11.90 -10.57 8.56
CA LEU A 34 11.23 -11.35 9.60
C LEU A 34 10.34 -12.47 9.05
N GLY A 35 10.27 -12.62 7.73
CA GLY A 35 9.59 -13.73 7.08
C GLY A 35 8.14 -13.48 6.67
N ALA A 36 7.69 -12.23 6.64
CA ALA A 36 6.36 -11.92 6.12
C ALA A 36 6.28 -12.28 4.63
N ASP A 37 5.22 -12.94 4.22
CA ASP A 37 5.01 -13.26 2.80
C ASP A 37 4.60 -12.01 2.02
N ILE A 38 3.85 -11.11 2.65
CA ILE A 38 3.43 -9.84 2.06
C ILE A 38 3.62 -8.73 3.10
N PRO A 39 4.68 -7.95 3.02
CA PRO A 39 4.82 -6.74 3.83
C PRO A 39 3.78 -5.69 3.43
N LYS A 40 3.16 -5.06 4.41
CA LYS A 40 2.11 -4.06 4.17
C LYS A 40 2.32 -2.84 5.06
N ILE A 41 2.16 -1.65 4.48
CA ILE A 41 2.16 -0.40 5.22
C ILE A 41 1.01 0.50 4.77
N ALA A 42 0.36 1.15 5.72
CA ALA A 42 -0.64 2.17 5.47
C ALA A 42 -0.28 3.40 6.31
N VAL A 43 -0.23 4.56 5.68
CA VAL A 43 0.18 5.81 6.34
C VAL A 43 -0.86 6.90 6.12
N MET A 44 -0.85 7.94 6.97
CA MET A 44 -1.78 9.06 6.87
C MET A 44 -1.06 10.27 6.30
N PRO A 45 -1.47 10.79 5.13
CA PRO A 45 -0.88 12.00 4.57
C PRO A 45 -1.41 13.24 5.28
N GLN A 46 -0.51 14.18 5.55
CA GLN A 46 -0.87 15.50 6.09
C GLN A 46 -0.82 16.57 5.00
N CYS A 47 -0.23 16.24 3.84
CA CYS A 47 -0.12 17.11 2.68
C CYS A 47 0.08 16.26 1.43
N LYS A 48 0.02 16.89 0.26
CA LYS A 48 0.21 16.20 -1.03
C LYS A 48 1.60 15.57 -1.15
N LYS A 49 2.62 16.22 -0.58
CA LYS A 49 3.97 15.69 -0.60
C LYS A 49 4.06 14.31 0.08
N ASP A 50 3.26 14.08 1.13
CA ASP A 50 3.24 12.81 1.83
C ASP A 50 2.76 11.67 0.94
N VAL A 51 1.80 11.95 0.05
CA VAL A 51 1.35 10.96 -0.93
C VAL A 51 2.48 10.59 -1.89
N LEU A 52 3.23 11.59 -2.36
CA LEU A 52 4.39 11.36 -3.23
C LEU A 52 5.48 10.59 -2.49
N THR A 53 5.69 10.88 -1.22
CA THR A 53 6.64 10.15 -0.37
C THR A 53 6.28 8.67 -0.31
N LEU A 54 5.01 8.35 -0.10
CA LEU A 54 4.53 6.96 -0.07
C LEU A 54 4.74 6.27 -1.42
N LEU A 55 4.41 6.94 -2.50
CA LEU A 55 4.58 6.37 -3.85
C LEU A 55 6.06 6.14 -4.18
N GLU A 56 6.95 7.06 -3.81
CA GLU A 56 8.39 6.89 -4.03
C GLU A 56 8.96 5.74 -3.17
N ALA A 57 8.51 5.63 -1.92
CA ALA A 57 8.89 4.51 -1.06
C ALA A 57 8.44 3.17 -1.65
N THR A 58 7.24 3.14 -2.23
CA THR A 58 6.70 1.95 -2.89
C THR A 58 7.58 1.55 -4.07
N ARG A 59 7.92 2.51 -4.92
CA ARG A 59 8.80 2.28 -6.08
C ARG A 59 10.15 1.73 -5.64
N GLU A 60 10.80 2.41 -4.70
CA GLU A 60 12.12 1.99 -4.22
C GLU A 60 12.08 0.58 -3.62
N MET A 61 11.10 0.31 -2.76
CA MET A 61 10.95 -1.02 -2.17
C MET A 61 10.74 -2.08 -3.26
N ALA A 62 9.82 -1.84 -4.19
CA ALA A 62 9.49 -2.81 -5.23
C ALA A 62 10.64 -3.06 -6.19
N GLU A 63 11.38 -2.03 -6.59
CA GLU A 63 12.44 -2.14 -7.59
C GLU A 63 13.78 -2.54 -7.02
N GLU A 64 14.09 -2.15 -5.78
CA GLU A 64 15.46 -2.26 -5.24
C GLU A 64 15.59 -3.25 -4.09
N HIS A 65 14.52 -3.59 -3.37
CA HIS A 65 14.60 -4.38 -2.15
C HIS A 65 13.69 -5.59 -2.09
N ALA A 66 12.49 -5.51 -2.67
CA ALA A 66 11.49 -6.56 -2.50
C ALA A 66 11.78 -7.79 -3.35
N ASP A 67 11.71 -8.96 -2.70
CA ASP A 67 11.74 -10.26 -3.40
C ASP A 67 10.36 -10.95 -3.32
N ARG A 68 9.34 -10.23 -2.90
CA ARG A 68 7.96 -10.69 -2.70
C ARG A 68 6.97 -9.55 -2.88
N PRO A 69 5.67 -9.86 -3.04
CA PRO A 69 4.65 -8.79 -3.16
C PRO A 69 4.62 -7.88 -1.94
N ILE A 70 4.36 -6.60 -2.16
CA ILE A 70 4.17 -5.61 -1.10
C ILE A 70 2.83 -4.92 -1.28
N ILE A 71 2.27 -4.41 -0.18
CA ILE A 71 1.05 -3.61 -0.20
C ILE A 71 1.35 -2.28 0.48
N THR A 72 1.07 -1.18 -0.21
CA THR A 72 1.23 0.16 0.35
C THR A 72 -0.01 0.99 0.08
N MET A 73 -0.33 1.89 1.01
CA MET A 73 -1.41 2.85 0.78
C MET A 73 -1.23 4.10 1.63
N SER A 74 -1.64 5.22 1.05
CA SER A 74 -1.79 6.49 1.74
C SER A 74 -3.28 6.69 1.98
N MET A 75 -3.66 6.93 3.22
CA MET A 75 -5.07 6.98 3.64
C MET A 75 -5.71 8.33 3.35
N ALA A 76 -7.01 8.47 3.65
CA ALA A 76 -7.83 9.66 3.43
C ALA A 76 -7.97 10.07 1.95
N GLY A 77 -8.75 11.13 1.69
CA GLY A 77 -9.05 11.56 0.32
C GLY A 77 -7.83 11.97 -0.49
N THR A 78 -6.88 12.67 0.13
CA THR A 78 -5.63 13.07 -0.52
C THR A 78 -4.80 11.87 -0.96
N GLY A 79 -4.92 10.74 -0.24
CA GLY A 79 -4.21 9.51 -0.54
C GLY A 79 -4.90 8.62 -1.56
N LEU A 80 -6.09 9.00 -2.05
CA LEU A 80 -6.87 8.19 -2.98
C LEU A 80 -6.06 7.77 -4.20
N ILE A 81 -5.21 8.66 -4.73
CA ILE A 81 -4.39 8.37 -5.91
C ILE A 81 -3.47 7.16 -5.68
N SER A 82 -2.97 6.96 -4.45
CA SER A 82 -2.11 5.80 -4.15
C SER A 82 -2.87 4.49 -4.26
N ARG A 83 -4.18 4.51 -3.97
CA ARG A 83 -5.03 3.33 -4.08
C ARG A 83 -5.37 3.00 -5.53
N LEU A 84 -5.42 4.02 -6.39
CA LEU A 84 -5.75 3.87 -7.81
C LEU A 84 -4.52 3.56 -8.66
N CYS A 85 -3.38 4.16 -8.34
CA CYS A 85 -2.16 4.08 -9.14
C CYS A 85 -1.05 3.26 -8.48
N GLY A 86 -1.28 2.69 -7.29
CA GLY A 86 -0.26 1.94 -6.55
C GLY A 86 0.36 0.79 -7.33
N GLU A 87 -0.43 0.13 -8.17
CA GLU A 87 0.05 -0.96 -9.01
C GLU A 87 1.20 -0.52 -9.93
N VAL A 88 1.09 0.66 -10.52
CA VAL A 88 2.14 1.21 -11.40
C VAL A 88 3.44 1.41 -10.63
N PHE A 89 3.36 1.77 -9.35
CA PHE A 89 4.53 1.99 -8.49
C PHE A 89 5.00 0.74 -7.77
N GLY A 90 4.28 -0.37 -7.88
CA GLY A 90 4.72 -1.66 -7.36
C GLY A 90 3.91 -2.23 -6.19
N SER A 91 2.80 -1.62 -5.80
CA SER A 91 1.91 -2.21 -4.80
C SER A 91 1.12 -3.36 -5.40
N ALA A 92 1.06 -4.50 -4.69
CA ALA A 92 0.44 -5.72 -5.19
C ALA A 92 -1.09 -5.64 -5.25
N LEU A 93 -1.71 -4.89 -4.32
CA LEU A 93 -3.17 -4.74 -4.28
C LEU A 93 -3.59 -3.51 -3.49
N THR A 94 -4.87 -3.19 -3.57
CA THR A 94 -5.50 -2.14 -2.79
C THR A 94 -6.84 -2.64 -2.26
N PHE A 95 -7.49 -1.86 -1.38
CA PHE A 95 -8.74 -2.25 -0.76
C PHE A 95 -9.86 -1.28 -1.11
N GLY A 96 -11.01 -1.83 -1.56
CA GLY A 96 -12.25 -1.09 -1.70
C GLY A 96 -13.21 -1.42 -0.56
N ALA A 97 -14.18 -0.55 -0.32
CA ALA A 97 -15.20 -0.77 0.70
C ALA A 97 -16.43 -1.48 0.13
N VAL A 98 -16.94 -2.47 0.86
CA VAL A 98 -18.24 -3.07 0.60
C VAL A 98 -19.17 -2.62 1.73
N GLY A 99 -20.11 -1.71 1.41
CA GLY A 99 -20.93 -1.05 2.42
C GLY A 99 -20.15 0.07 3.11
N LYS A 100 -19.82 -0.10 4.40
CA LYS A 100 -19.13 0.92 5.19
C LYS A 100 -17.62 0.79 5.03
N ALA A 101 -16.94 1.92 4.85
CA ALA A 101 -15.47 1.95 4.79
C ALA A 101 -14.86 1.54 6.12
N SER A 102 -13.81 0.70 6.07
CA SER A 102 -13.08 0.24 7.26
C SER A 102 -11.89 1.12 7.61
N ALA A 103 -11.47 2.00 6.71
CA ALA A 103 -10.38 2.95 6.93
C ALA A 103 -10.63 4.24 6.16
N PRO A 104 -10.02 5.38 6.59
CA PRO A 104 -10.17 6.64 5.88
C PRO A 104 -9.74 6.54 4.41
N GLY A 105 -10.51 7.15 3.54
CA GLY A 105 -10.18 7.24 2.12
C GLY A 105 -10.45 5.99 1.30
N GLN A 106 -11.06 4.96 1.87
CA GLN A 106 -11.49 3.80 1.08
C GLN A 106 -12.63 4.18 0.14
N MET A 107 -12.51 3.72 -1.09
CA MET A 107 -13.52 3.86 -2.13
C MET A 107 -14.44 2.65 -2.12
N ASN A 108 -15.68 2.81 -2.60
CA ASN A 108 -16.58 1.69 -2.81
C ASN A 108 -15.92 0.65 -3.75
N ALA A 109 -16.05 -0.63 -3.42
CA ALA A 109 -15.38 -1.71 -4.17
C ALA A 109 -15.81 -1.76 -5.64
N SER A 110 -17.07 -1.49 -5.95
CA SER A 110 -17.56 -1.48 -7.33
C SER A 110 -16.92 -0.36 -8.15
N ASP A 111 -16.86 0.86 -7.59
CA ASP A 111 -16.23 2.01 -8.24
C ASP A 111 -14.72 1.79 -8.39
N LEU A 112 -14.07 1.24 -7.37
CA LEU A 112 -12.65 0.93 -7.40
C LEU A 112 -12.32 -0.09 -8.51
N ARG A 113 -13.12 -1.14 -8.62
CA ARG A 113 -12.94 -2.16 -9.66
C ARG A 113 -13.03 -1.55 -11.06
N GLU A 114 -14.01 -0.68 -11.28
CA GLU A 114 -14.20 -0.01 -12.57
C GLU A 114 -12.99 0.86 -12.92
N ILE A 115 -12.50 1.66 -11.97
CA ILE A 115 -11.35 2.53 -12.17
C ILE A 115 -10.08 1.71 -12.41
N LEU A 116 -9.82 0.68 -11.62
CA LEU A 116 -8.64 -0.16 -11.78
C LEU A 116 -8.65 -0.89 -13.12
N THR A 117 -9.82 -1.31 -13.59
CA THR A 117 -9.96 -1.92 -14.92
C THR A 117 -9.58 -0.95 -16.02
N LEU A 118 -10.02 0.32 -15.91
CA LEU A 118 -9.67 1.36 -16.88
C LEU A 118 -8.17 1.67 -16.87
N ILE A 119 -7.56 1.76 -15.68
CA ILE A 119 -6.12 1.98 -15.54
C ILE A 119 -5.34 0.82 -16.15
N ASP A 120 -5.72 -0.41 -15.86
CA ASP A 120 -5.05 -1.62 -16.36
C ASP A 120 -5.06 -1.67 -17.89
N LYS A 121 -6.17 -1.27 -18.53
CA LYS A 121 -6.26 -1.19 -20.00
C LYS A 121 -5.36 -0.13 -20.61
N SER A 122 -4.93 0.85 -19.81
CA SER A 122 -4.16 2.02 -20.27
C SER A 122 -2.65 1.85 -20.12
N ILE A 123 -2.20 0.85 -19.37
CA ILE A 123 -0.77 0.62 -19.13
C ILE A 123 -0.22 -0.63 -19.88
#